data_04eaaa770a8a98a973ceb681cb172a49
#
_entry.id   04eaaa770a8a98a973ceb681cb172a49
#
_cell.length_a   1.000
_cell.length_b   1.000
_cell.length_c   1.000
_cell.angle_alpha   90.00
_cell.angle_beta   90.00
_cell.angle_gamma   90.00
#
_symmetry.space_group_name_H-M   'P 1'
#
loop_
_entity.id
_entity.type
_entity.pdbx_description
1 polymer ?
#
loop_
_entity_poly.entity_id
_entity_poly.type
_entity_poly.pdbx_seq_one_letter_code
_entity_poly.pdbx_strand_id
1 'polypeptide(L)'
;MRKLVLTTLARENLKDVFEFIESEFGINSRIKFANKVNKSLNLIVINPELFPKSELNVRIHKCVITKQSTLYYTYTIKEIKVLSVFDTRQKPSKIKKFI
;
A
#
# COMPACT_ATOMS: atom_id res chain seq x y z
N MET A 1 -16.57 -12.77 -3.87
CA MET A 1 -15.24 -12.15 -3.80
C MET A 1 -15.36 -10.70 -3.32
N ARG A 2 -14.46 -10.26 -2.46
CA ARG A 2 -14.48 -8.88 -1.97
C ARG A 2 -14.06 -7.92 -3.08
N LYS A 3 -14.71 -6.76 -3.11
CA LYS A 3 -14.35 -5.67 -4.01
C LYS A 3 -13.10 -4.97 -3.47
N LEU A 4 -12.14 -4.66 -4.34
CA LEU A 4 -10.94 -3.90 -3.97
C LEU A 4 -11.15 -2.43 -4.30
N VAL A 5 -10.98 -1.57 -3.30
CA VAL A 5 -11.13 -0.13 -3.43
C VAL A 5 -9.87 0.55 -2.92
N LEU A 6 -9.38 1.52 -3.67
CA LEU A 6 -8.28 2.38 -3.23
C LEU A 6 -8.83 3.78 -2.94
N THR A 7 -8.47 4.33 -1.79
CA THR A 7 -8.80 5.72 -1.47
C THR A 7 -8.03 6.67 -2.39
N THR A 8 -8.49 7.92 -2.47
CA THR A 8 -7.75 8.96 -3.20
C THR A 8 -6.34 9.09 -2.67
N LEU A 9 -6.17 9.06 -1.35
CA LEU A 9 -4.84 9.13 -0.72
C LEU A 9 -3.96 7.96 -1.17
N ALA A 10 -4.49 6.73 -1.16
CA ALA A 10 -3.73 5.56 -1.58
C ALA A 10 -3.27 5.67 -3.03
N ARG A 11 -4.15 6.16 -3.91
CA ARG A 11 -3.81 6.36 -5.33
C ARG A 11 -2.71 7.40 -5.50
N GLU A 12 -2.80 8.51 -4.78
CA GLU A 12 -1.79 9.55 -4.80
C GLU A 12 -0.46 9.05 -4.26
N ASN A 13 -0.50 8.28 -3.16
CA ASN A 13 0.71 7.69 -2.59
C ASN A 13 1.40 6.78 -3.60
N LEU A 14 0.65 5.89 -4.24
CA LEU A 14 1.22 4.97 -5.23
C LEU A 14 1.81 5.72 -6.41
N LYS A 15 1.10 6.73 -6.92
CA LYS A 15 1.61 7.56 -8.01
C LYS A 15 2.94 8.18 -7.64
N ASP A 16 3.04 8.78 -6.46
CA ASP A 16 4.26 9.43 -5.99
C ASP A 16 5.41 8.43 -5.86
N VAL A 17 5.14 7.24 -5.33
CA VAL A 17 6.18 6.21 -5.19
C VAL A 17 6.64 5.71 -6.55
N PHE A 18 5.71 5.47 -7.48
CA PHE A 18 6.05 5.05 -8.84
C PHE A 18 6.92 6.08 -9.55
N GLU A 19 6.55 7.36 -9.46
CA GLU A 19 7.32 8.43 -10.07
C GLU A 19 8.70 8.55 -9.46
N PHE A 20 8.80 8.43 -8.13
CA PHE A 20 10.08 8.45 -7.43
C PHE A 20 11.00 7.32 -7.90
N ILE A 21 10.47 6.09 -7.92
CA ILE A 21 11.26 4.91 -8.30
C ILE A 21 11.73 5.02 -9.75
N GLU A 22 10.86 5.45 -10.65
CA GLU A 22 11.25 5.61 -12.06
C GLU A 22 12.34 6.68 -12.22
N SER A 23 12.18 7.81 -11.55
CA SER A 23 13.13 8.92 -11.61
C SER A 23 14.51 8.54 -11.07
N GLU A 24 14.54 7.79 -9.96
CA GLU A 24 15.81 7.45 -9.30
C GLU A 24 16.45 6.17 -9.83
N PHE A 25 15.65 5.19 -10.25
CA PHE A 25 16.13 3.86 -10.54
C PHE A 25 15.74 3.33 -11.93
N GLY A 26 14.89 4.04 -12.65
CA GLY A 26 14.51 3.70 -14.01
C GLY A 26 13.21 2.89 -14.12
N ILE A 27 12.79 2.68 -15.38
CA ILE A 27 11.49 2.05 -15.69
C ILE A 27 11.42 0.58 -15.23
N ASN A 28 12.53 -0.15 -15.32
CA ASN A 28 12.54 -1.55 -14.90
C ASN A 28 12.27 -1.71 -13.41
N SER A 29 12.81 -0.79 -12.60
CA SER A 29 12.55 -0.78 -11.15
C SER A 29 11.10 -0.44 -10.85
N ARG A 30 10.50 0.47 -11.61
CA ARG A 30 9.09 0.79 -11.50
C ARG A 30 8.21 -0.42 -11.79
N ILE A 31 8.53 -1.17 -12.85
CA ILE A 31 7.80 -2.39 -13.22
C ILE A 31 7.90 -3.44 -12.11
N LYS A 32 9.10 -3.64 -11.57
CA LYS A 32 9.29 -4.59 -10.46
C LYS A 32 8.46 -4.21 -9.23
N PHE A 33 8.43 -2.92 -8.91
CA PHE A 33 7.63 -2.45 -7.79
C PHE A 33 6.14 -2.66 -8.05
N ALA A 34 5.66 -2.35 -9.26
CA ALA A 34 4.27 -2.57 -9.64
C ALA A 34 3.87 -4.03 -9.49
N ASN A 35 4.75 -4.96 -9.89
CA ASN A 35 4.50 -6.38 -9.73
C ASN A 35 4.39 -6.80 -8.27
N LYS A 36 5.22 -6.24 -7.39
CA LYS A 36 5.14 -6.50 -5.95
C LYS A 36 3.86 -5.96 -5.34
N VAL A 37 3.43 -4.77 -5.76
CA VAL A 37 2.15 -4.18 -5.31
C VAL A 37 0.99 -5.09 -5.71
N ASN A 38 0.96 -5.51 -6.97
CA ASN A 38 -0.11 -6.38 -7.47
C ASN A 38 -0.15 -7.72 -6.76
N LYS A 39 1.01 -8.31 -6.51
CA LYS A 39 1.09 -9.57 -5.76
C LYS A 39 0.54 -9.40 -4.35
N SER A 40 0.90 -8.32 -3.68
CA SER A 40 0.40 -8.02 -2.32
C SER A 40 -1.11 -7.82 -2.32
N LEU A 41 -1.64 -7.07 -3.28
CA LEU A 41 -3.09 -6.85 -3.39
C LEU A 41 -3.85 -8.15 -3.63
N ASN A 42 -3.32 -9.02 -4.49
CA ASN A 42 -3.93 -10.33 -4.74
C ASN A 42 -3.98 -11.19 -3.49
N LEU A 43 -2.91 -11.20 -2.70
CA LEU A 43 -2.87 -11.94 -1.43
C LEU A 43 -3.89 -11.40 -0.44
N ILE A 44 -4.03 -10.08 -0.35
CA ILE A 44 -4.99 -9.43 0.54
C ILE A 44 -6.43 -9.79 0.13
N VAL A 45 -6.71 -9.79 -1.17
CA VAL A 45 -8.05 -10.15 -1.67
C VAL A 45 -8.41 -11.59 -1.32
N ILE A 46 -7.44 -12.50 -1.45
CA ILE A 46 -7.66 -13.92 -1.14
C ILE A 46 -7.86 -14.13 0.36
N ASN A 47 -7.03 -13.50 1.19
CA ASN A 47 -7.11 -13.64 2.64
C ASN A 47 -6.73 -12.35 3.35
N PRO A 48 -7.71 -11.46 3.60
CA PRO A 48 -7.41 -10.16 4.23
C PRO A 48 -6.92 -10.27 5.67
N GLU A 49 -7.08 -11.41 6.32
CA GLU A 49 -6.57 -11.64 7.67
C GLU A 49 -5.10 -12.06 7.70
N LEU A 50 -4.52 -12.34 6.54
CA LEU A 50 -3.16 -12.85 6.43
C LEU A 50 -2.12 -11.91 7.05
N PHE A 51 -2.31 -10.60 6.90
CA PHE A 51 -1.33 -9.61 7.33
C PHE A 51 -1.67 -9.06 8.73
N PRO A 52 -0.64 -8.69 9.52
CA PRO A 52 -0.85 -8.25 10.89
C PRO A 52 -1.61 -6.92 10.98
N LYS A 53 -2.19 -6.68 12.14
CA LYS A 53 -2.83 -5.41 12.45
C LYS A 53 -1.77 -4.35 12.70
N SER A 54 -2.10 -3.09 12.39
CA SER A 54 -1.24 -1.96 12.69
C SER A 54 -1.18 -1.75 14.20
N GLU A 55 0.00 -1.39 14.71
CA GLU A 55 0.18 -1.06 16.11
C GLU A 55 -0.58 0.20 16.52
N LEU A 56 -0.81 1.09 15.54
CA LEU A 56 -1.49 2.37 15.79
C LEU A 56 -3.00 2.24 15.84
N ASN A 57 -3.56 1.25 15.12
CA ASN A 57 -5.00 1.06 15.05
C ASN A 57 -5.32 -0.38 14.71
N VAL A 58 -6.00 -1.08 15.64
CA VAL A 58 -6.32 -2.51 15.51
C VAL A 58 -7.28 -2.83 14.37
N ARG A 59 -7.96 -1.83 13.83
CA ARG A 59 -8.87 -2.02 12.69
C ARG A 59 -8.14 -1.96 11.35
N ILE A 60 -6.88 -1.51 11.36
CA ILE A 60 -6.08 -1.34 10.17
C ILE A 60 -5.03 -2.44 10.12
N HIS A 61 -4.93 -3.10 8.98
CA HIS A 61 -3.89 -4.09 8.70
C HIS A 61 -2.76 -3.45 7.93
N LYS A 62 -1.55 -3.99 8.10
CA LYS A 62 -0.38 -3.52 7.35
C LYS A 62 0.22 -4.66 6.54
N CYS A 63 0.54 -4.36 5.29
CA CYS A 63 1.20 -5.28 4.38
C CYS A 63 2.51 -4.65 3.92
N VAL A 64 3.63 -5.23 4.32
CA VAL A 64 4.95 -4.77 3.87
C VAL A 64 5.16 -5.26 2.45
N ILE A 65 5.24 -4.32 1.49
CA ILE A 65 5.48 -4.62 0.07
C ILE A 65 6.97 -4.81 -0.17
N THR A 66 7.76 -3.85 0.32
CA THR A 66 9.23 -3.87 0.27
C THR A 66 9.75 -3.36 1.61
N LYS A 67 11.07 -3.35 1.79
CA LYS A 67 11.67 -2.77 3.00
C LYS A 67 11.26 -1.32 3.22
N GLN A 68 11.01 -0.58 2.13
CA GLN A 68 10.68 0.85 2.20
C GLN A 68 9.19 1.12 2.17
N SER A 69 8.38 0.23 1.63
CA SER A 69 6.97 0.50 1.33
C SER A 69 6.02 -0.41 2.10
N THR A 70 5.06 0.19 2.80
CA THR A 70 4.02 -0.51 3.54
C THR A 70 2.66 -0.01 3.10
N LEU A 71 1.75 -0.95 2.85
CA LEU A 71 0.37 -0.69 2.46
C LEU A 71 -0.52 -0.91 3.68
N TYR A 72 -1.47 0.00 3.90
CA TYR A 72 -2.43 -0.08 5.01
C TYR A 72 -3.83 -0.25 4.46
N TYR A 73 -4.59 -1.18 5.04
CA TYR A 73 -5.94 -1.46 4.56
C TYR A 73 -6.87 -1.86 5.69
N THR A 74 -8.16 -1.72 5.43
CA THR A 74 -9.24 -2.29 6.24
C THR A 74 -10.08 -3.18 5.35
N TYR A 75 -10.93 -4.02 5.94
CA TYR A 75 -11.82 -4.84 5.14
C TYR A 75 -13.11 -5.16 5.88
N THR A 76 -14.13 -5.45 5.07
CA THR A 76 -15.41 -6.00 5.49
C THR A 76 -15.63 -7.27 4.69
N ILE A 77 -16.77 -7.94 4.90
CA ILE A 77 -17.10 -9.11 4.06
C ILE A 77 -17.35 -8.73 2.60
N LYS A 78 -17.62 -7.46 2.31
CA LYS A 78 -17.94 -6.99 0.96
C LYS A 78 -16.74 -6.37 0.23
N GLU A 79 -15.84 -5.71 0.96
CA GLU A 79 -14.77 -4.97 0.30
C GLU A 79 -13.49 -4.94 1.11
N ILE A 80 -12.40 -4.68 0.39
CA ILE A 80 -11.10 -4.34 0.95
C ILE A 80 -10.84 -2.90 0.54
N LYS A 81 -10.53 -2.05 1.52
CA LYS A 81 -10.22 -0.66 1.27
C LYS A 81 -8.76 -0.39 1.59
N VAL A 82 -7.97 -0.06 0.57
CA VAL A 82 -6.59 0.38 0.75
C VAL A 82 -6.62 1.84 1.14
N LEU A 83 -6.14 2.14 2.34
CA LEU A 83 -6.21 3.48 2.92
C LEU A 83 -5.05 4.35 2.49
N SER A 84 -3.86 3.79 2.48
CA SER A 84 -2.64 4.53 2.13
C SER A 84 -1.50 3.58 1.83
N VAL A 85 -0.48 4.10 1.17
CA VAL A 85 0.80 3.42 0.96
C VAL A 85 1.88 4.36 1.46
N PHE A 86 2.63 3.91 2.45
CA PHE A 86 3.71 4.67 3.05
C PHE A 86 5.04 4.17 2.54
N ASP A 87 5.91 5.09 2.14
CA ASP A 87 7.27 4.77 1.71
C ASP A 87 8.25 5.59 2.52
N THR A 88 9.24 4.93 3.14
CA THR A 88 10.21 5.58 4.03
C THR A 88 11.08 6.61 3.31
N ARG A 89 11.15 6.57 1.98
CA ARG A 89 11.92 7.51 1.17
C ARG A 89 11.19 8.81 0.92
N GLN A 90 9.88 8.87 1.26
CA GLN A 90 9.07 10.07 1.10
C GLN A 90 9.27 11.02 2.28
N LYS A 91 8.89 12.30 2.09
CA LYS A 91 9.02 13.33 3.11
C LYS A 91 8.15 13.01 4.34
N PRO A 92 8.64 13.27 5.56
CA PRO A 92 7.87 13.02 6.80
C PRO A 92 6.48 13.64 6.83
N SER A 93 6.27 14.79 6.16
CA SER A 93 4.96 15.44 6.11
C SER A 93 3.88 14.58 5.46
N LYS A 94 4.25 13.67 4.55
CA LYS A 94 3.29 12.75 3.91
C LYS A 94 2.88 11.62 4.85
N ILE A 95 3.73 11.28 5.81
CA ILE A 95 3.45 10.26 6.82
C ILE A 95 2.36 10.73 7.77
N LYS A 96 2.43 11.98 8.19
CA LYS A 96 1.48 12.57 9.14
C LYS A 96 0.06 12.63 8.62
N LYS A 97 -0.13 12.70 7.31
CA LYS A 97 -1.47 12.72 6.70
C LYS A 97 -2.22 11.40 6.86
N PHE A 98 -1.49 10.31 7.01
CA PHE A 98 -2.09 9.00 7.19
C PHE A 98 -2.54 8.77 8.64
N ILE A 99 -1.72 9.21 9.58
CA ILE A 99 -1.97 9.01 11.00
C ILE A 99 -2.96 10.06 11.52
#